data_f9d8aa279eb0f08700b8f7b28aa4f611
#
_entry.id   f9d8aa279eb0f08700b8f7b28aa4f611
#
_cell.length_a   1.000
_cell.length_b   1.000
_cell.length_c   1.000
_cell.angle_alpha   90.00
_cell.angle_beta   90.00
_cell.angle_gamma   90.00
#
_symmetry.space_group_name_H-M   'P 1'
#
loop_
_entity.id
_entity.type
_entity.pdbx_description
1 polymer ?
#
loop_
_entity_poly.entity_id
_entity_poly.type
_entity_poly.pdbx_seq_one_letter_code
_entity_poly.pdbx_strand_id
1 'polypeptide(L)'
;MIHFHSIDAMYLCRKTLENYKGKVILTSHSPCAKYKEKLAWLNPVDYKLFKKWVEKIEMMDAYSFNRADYIIFPCKEAEEPYYHTWERYEQLRDERKYRYMPTGIIGCTAKVSREEYRKRYGIPQDAFVISYAGRHNEIKGYADLKKLGEILLKNKNVYFLIAGKEEPMTGLTDNHWIEIGWTNDPHSLIAASDVFVLPNHETYFDLILLEVLSLGIPVVMSRTGGNKYFEQFKQPGLKFYNTLEEAKNSILEIKKMPALELYDAKQKILEMFREEFTVEQFAKNYVRIISEIATNND
;
A
#
# COMPACT_ATOMS: atom_id res chain seq x y z
N MET A 1 -28.54 -10.54 2.90
CA MET A 1 -27.11 -10.34 3.06
C MET A 1 -26.81 -8.86 3.32
N ILE A 2 -25.90 -8.55 4.25
CA ILE A 2 -25.44 -7.19 4.56
C ILE A 2 -23.91 -7.19 4.47
N HIS A 3 -23.33 -6.16 3.82
CA HIS A 3 -21.91 -5.99 3.69
C HIS A 3 -21.46 -4.69 4.39
N PHE A 4 -20.58 -4.82 5.38
CA PHE A 4 -19.99 -3.71 6.12
C PHE A 4 -18.57 -3.42 5.59
N HIS A 5 -18.30 -2.15 5.34
CA HIS A 5 -16.97 -1.64 4.97
C HIS A 5 -16.28 -0.91 6.14
N SER A 6 -16.82 -1.06 7.35
CA SER A 6 -16.29 -0.42 8.55
C SER A 6 -16.63 -1.24 9.78
N ILE A 7 -15.64 -1.48 10.60
CA ILE A 7 -15.79 -2.09 11.93
C ILE A 7 -16.74 -1.26 12.82
N ASP A 8 -16.62 0.07 12.79
CA ASP A 8 -17.51 0.94 13.56
C ASP A 8 -18.97 0.79 13.16
N ALA A 9 -19.25 0.83 11.85
CA ALA A 9 -20.62 0.70 11.34
C ALA A 9 -21.22 -0.65 11.75
N MET A 10 -20.44 -1.73 11.62
CA MET A 10 -20.88 -3.06 12.03
C MET A 10 -21.16 -3.14 13.53
N TYR A 11 -20.27 -2.61 14.37
CA TYR A 11 -20.47 -2.60 15.82
C TYR A 11 -21.65 -1.74 16.26
N LEU A 12 -21.89 -0.60 15.61
CA LEU A 12 -23.06 0.24 15.88
C LEU A 12 -24.37 -0.51 15.59
N CYS A 13 -24.39 -1.38 14.58
CA CYS A 13 -25.52 -2.20 14.21
C CYS A 13 -25.65 -3.50 15.04
N ARG A 14 -24.80 -3.74 16.05
CA ARG A 14 -24.71 -5.03 16.75
C ARG A 14 -26.04 -5.55 17.29
N LYS A 15 -26.88 -4.68 17.87
CA LYS A 15 -28.20 -5.07 18.40
C LYS A 15 -29.13 -5.59 17.31
N THR A 16 -29.09 -4.99 16.13
CA THR A 16 -29.85 -5.45 14.96
C THR A 16 -29.30 -6.78 14.44
N LEU A 17 -27.97 -6.94 14.48
CA LEU A 17 -27.28 -8.14 14.02
C LEU A 17 -27.49 -9.37 14.92
N GLU A 18 -27.87 -9.19 16.20
CA GLU A 18 -28.22 -10.29 17.10
C GLU A 18 -29.37 -11.16 16.57
N ASN A 19 -30.35 -10.52 15.95
CA ASN A 19 -31.55 -11.20 15.41
C ASN A 19 -31.52 -11.36 13.88
N TYR A 20 -30.48 -10.88 13.22
CA TYR A 20 -30.36 -10.96 11.77
C TYR A 20 -29.93 -12.36 11.34
N LYS A 21 -30.76 -13.02 10.49
CA LYS A 21 -30.57 -14.39 10.01
C LYS A 21 -29.86 -14.47 8.66
N GLY A 22 -29.66 -13.33 8.00
CA GLY A 22 -28.94 -13.29 6.72
C GLY A 22 -27.42 -13.26 6.91
N LYS A 23 -26.69 -13.48 5.85
CA LYS A 23 -25.22 -13.46 5.84
C LYS A 23 -24.70 -12.05 6.07
N VAL A 24 -23.66 -11.94 6.88
CA VAL A 24 -22.98 -10.70 7.24
C VAL A 24 -21.54 -10.76 6.72
N ILE A 25 -21.18 -9.79 5.89
CA ILE A 25 -19.84 -9.67 5.29
C ILE A 25 -19.15 -8.45 5.91
N LEU A 26 -17.88 -8.58 6.19
CA LEU A 26 -16.99 -7.50 6.62
C LEU A 26 -15.84 -7.34 5.63
N THR A 27 -15.60 -6.13 5.12
CA THR A 27 -14.32 -5.73 4.55
C THR A 27 -13.67 -4.72 5.50
N SER A 28 -12.53 -5.10 6.07
CA SER A 28 -11.72 -4.17 6.85
C SER A 28 -10.78 -3.41 5.91
N HIS A 29 -10.86 -2.07 5.91
CA HIS A 29 -9.95 -1.21 5.15
C HIS A 29 -8.79 -0.67 6.01
N SER A 30 -8.68 -1.16 7.26
CA SER A 30 -7.60 -0.80 8.16
C SER A 30 -6.37 -1.66 7.89
N PRO A 31 -5.16 -1.08 7.92
CA PRO A 31 -3.92 -1.82 7.72
C PRO A 31 -3.61 -2.81 8.85
N CYS A 32 -4.28 -2.68 9.98
CA CYS A 32 -4.20 -3.57 11.15
C CYS A 32 -5.49 -3.46 11.96
N ALA A 33 -5.58 -4.12 13.09
CA ALA A 33 -6.70 -3.94 14.00
C ALA A 33 -6.86 -2.45 14.36
N LYS A 34 -8.08 -1.96 14.30
CA LYS A 34 -8.38 -0.53 14.41
C LYS A 34 -7.90 0.09 15.73
N TYR A 35 -7.99 -0.68 16.83
CA TYR A 35 -7.49 -0.19 18.11
C TYR A 35 -5.98 0.09 18.11
N LYS A 36 -5.19 -0.68 17.35
CA LYS A 36 -3.75 -0.45 17.18
C LYS A 36 -3.48 0.79 16.34
N GLU A 37 -4.23 0.99 15.26
CA GLU A 37 -4.15 2.22 14.48
C GLU A 37 -4.41 3.45 15.35
N LYS A 38 -5.41 3.38 16.24
CA LYS A 38 -5.71 4.47 17.18
C LYS A 38 -4.67 4.64 18.28
N LEU A 39 -4.06 3.54 18.76
CA LEU A 39 -2.95 3.59 19.71
C LEU A 39 -1.74 4.35 19.18
N ALA A 40 -1.43 4.21 17.90
CA ALA A 40 -0.30 4.92 17.28
C ALA A 40 -0.44 6.46 17.33
N TRP A 41 -1.63 6.98 17.60
CA TRP A 41 -1.91 8.42 17.75
C TRP A 41 -1.78 8.92 19.18
N LEU A 42 -1.64 8.00 20.16
CA LEU A 42 -1.61 8.33 21.58
C LEU A 42 -0.17 8.27 22.11
N ASN A 43 0.24 9.33 22.81
CA ASN A 43 1.46 9.26 23.60
C ASN A 43 1.25 8.42 24.89
N PRO A 44 2.32 8.03 25.63
CA PRO A 44 2.19 7.18 26.82
C PRO A 44 1.32 7.75 27.94
N VAL A 45 1.21 9.07 28.03
CA VAL A 45 0.34 9.74 29.03
C VAL A 45 -1.11 9.62 28.61
N ASP A 46 -1.41 9.93 27.35
CA ASP A 46 -2.75 9.80 26.78
C ASP A 46 -3.23 8.36 26.81
N TYR A 47 -2.35 7.39 26.59
CA TYR A 47 -2.72 5.97 26.69
C TYR A 47 -3.29 5.61 28.06
N LYS A 48 -2.68 6.09 29.16
CA LYS A 48 -3.21 5.83 30.52
C LYS A 48 -4.59 6.44 30.72
N LEU A 49 -4.82 7.64 30.20
CA LEU A 49 -6.10 8.33 30.30
C LEU A 49 -7.20 7.68 29.45
N PHE A 50 -6.85 7.19 28.26
CA PHE A 50 -7.79 6.65 27.27
C PHE A 50 -7.83 5.12 27.23
N LYS A 51 -7.20 4.41 28.18
CA LYS A 51 -7.13 2.95 28.22
C LYS A 51 -8.48 2.27 28.02
N LYS A 52 -9.53 2.70 28.75
CA LYS A 52 -10.89 2.14 28.60
C LYS A 52 -11.49 2.38 27.20
N TRP A 53 -11.15 3.48 26.57
CA TRP A 53 -11.58 3.76 25.19
C TRP A 53 -10.88 2.85 24.19
N VAL A 54 -9.59 2.60 24.38
CA VAL A 54 -8.80 1.65 23.55
C VAL A 54 -9.34 0.23 23.70
N GLU A 55 -9.58 -0.22 24.92
CA GLU A 55 -10.20 -1.52 25.21
C GLU A 55 -11.58 -1.66 24.54
N LYS A 56 -12.37 -0.59 24.52
CA LYS A 56 -13.65 -0.58 23.83
C LYS A 56 -13.49 -0.72 22.31
N ILE A 57 -12.48 -0.09 21.70
CA ILE A 57 -12.22 -0.24 20.26
C ILE A 57 -11.75 -1.65 19.95
N GLU A 58 -10.90 -2.27 20.77
CA GLU A 58 -10.53 -3.67 20.62
C GLU A 58 -11.74 -4.62 20.69
N MET A 59 -12.67 -4.36 21.59
CA MET A 59 -13.93 -5.10 21.65
C MET A 59 -14.75 -4.94 20.35
N MET A 60 -14.69 -3.76 19.70
CA MET A 60 -15.36 -3.53 18.42
C MET A 60 -14.69 -4.35 17.30
N ASP A 61 -13.35 -4.39 17.25
CA ASP A 61 -12.60 -5.23 16.35
C ASP A 61 -12.98 -6.71 16.54
N ALA A 62 -12.87 -7.22 17.79
CA ALA A 62 -13.17 -8.60 18.12
C ALA A 62 -14.63 -8.99 17.82
N TYR A 63 -15.58 -8.13 18.15
CA TYR A 63 -16.99 -8.36 17.81
C TYR A 63 -17.19 -8.49 16.29
N SER A 64 -16.64 -7.56 15.52
CA SER A 64 -16.87 -7.50 14.07
C SER A 64 -16.27 -8.70 13.36
N PHE A 65 -15.05 -9.11 13.70
CA PHE A 65 -14.40 -10.30 13.14
C PHE A 65 -15.13 -11.59 13.53
N ASN A 66 -15.62 -11.68 14.77
CA ASN A 66 -16.39 -12.84 15.24
C ASN A 66 -17.77 -12.93 14.57
N ARG A 67 -18.51 -11.81 14.48
CA ARG A 67 -19.88 -11.76 13.99
C ARG A 67 -19.97 -11.93 12.48
N ALA A 68 -18.94 -11.52 11.73
CA ALA A 68 -18.92 -11.69 10.29
C ALA A 68 -19.00 -13.17 9.93
N ASP A 69 -19.88 -13.52 9.00
CA ASP A 69 -19.93 -14.85 8.38
C ASP A 69 -18.83 -14.96 7.31
N TYR A 70 -18.52 -13.84 6.64
CA TYR A 70 -17.43 -13.73 5.67
C TYR A 70 -16.61 -12.45 5.89
N ILE A 71 -15.31 -12.55 5.68
CA ILE A 71 -14.35 -11.44 5.79
C ILE A 71 -13.58 -11.33 4.48
N ILE A 72 -13.57 -10.14 3.88
CA ILE A 72 -12.89 -9.88 2.62
C ILE A 72 -11.62 -9.06 2.89
N PHE A 73 -10.48 -9.59 2.46
CA PHE A 73 -9.19 -8.93 2.41
C PHE A 73 -8.74 -8.75 0.95
N PRO A 74 -7.84 -7.78 0.64
CA PRO A 74 -7.34 -7.63 -0.72
C PRO A 74 -6.48 -8.82 -1.18
N CYS A 75 -5.74 -9.44 -0.28
CA CYS A 75 -4.94 -10.65 -0.52
C CYS A 75 -4.63 -11.32 0.82
N LYS A 76 -4.09 -12.53 0.77
CA LYS A 76 -3.72 -13.29 1.98
C LYS A 76 -2.59 -12.59 2.76
N GLU A 77 -1.64 -12.03 2.07
CA GLU A 77 -0.48 -11.35 2.65
C GLU A 77 -0.87 -10.05 3.40
N ALA A 78 -2.03 -9.48 3.08
CA ALA A 78 -2.58 -8.33 3.80
C ALA A 78 -3.03 -8.67 5.24
N GLU A 79 -3.10 -9.94 5.62
CA GLU A 79 -3.33 -10.37 6.99
C GLU A 79 -2.08 -10.20 7.89
N GLU A 80 -0.88 -10.13 7.30
CA GLU A 80 0.39 -10.09 8.05
C GLU A 80 0.43 -8.99 9.13
N PRO A 81 0.04 -7.74 8.88
CA PRO A 81 0.00 -6.72 9.92
C PRO A 81 -0.95 -7.04 11.08
N TYR A 82 -2.01 -7.79 10.82
CA TYR A 82 -2.92 -8.22 11.89
C TYR A 82 -2.26 -9.24 12.82
N TYR A 83 -1.51 -10.19 12.30
CA TYR A 83 -0.73 -11.14 13.10
C TYR A 83 0.33 -10.45 13.96
N HIS A 84 1.00 -9.41 13.41
CA HIS A 84 2.05 -8.69 14.14
C HIS A 84 1.52 -7.76 15.20
N THR A 85 0.31 -7.24 15.03
CA THR A 85 -0.19 -6.14 15.86
C THR A 85 -1.36 -6.52 16.77
N TRP A 86 -2.01 -7.65 16.56
CA TRP A 86 -3.19 -8.05 17.32
C TRP A 86 -3.07 -9.46 17.87
N GLU A 87 -2.67 -9.58 19.13
CA GLU A 87 -2.41 -10.86 19.80
C GLU A 87 -3.58 -11.87 19.73
N ARG A 88 -4.82 -11.36 19.67
CA ARG A 88 -6.03 -12.18 19.57
C ARG A 88 -6.39 -12.59 18.15
N TYR A 89 -5.71 -12.05 17.13
CA TYR A 89 -6.09 -12.28 15.74
C TYR A 89 -6.09 -13.75 15.36
N GLU A 90 -5.04 -14.48 15.73
CA GLU A 90 -4.90 -15.90 15.43
C GLU A 90 -6.03 -16.75 16.04
N GLN A 91 -6.49 -16.38 17.25
CA GLN A 91 -7.59 -17.08 17.94
C GLN A 91 -8.97 -16.77 17.32
N LEU A 92 -9.14 -15.60 16.72
CA LEU A 92 -10.37 -15.15 16.09
C LEU A 92 -10.47 -15.57 14.63
N ARG A 93 -9.34 -15.91 14.02
CA ARG A 93 -9.27 -16.25 12.60
C ARG A 93 -9.87 -17.63 12.32
N ASP A 94 -10.91 -17.67 11.51
CA ASP A 94 -11.48 -18.87 10.93
C ASP A 94 -11.32 -18.81 9.40
N GLU A 95 -10.44 -19.65 8.85
CA GLU A 95 -10.09 -19.65 7.42
C GLU A 95 -11.30 -19.77 6.49
N ARG A 96 -12.34 -20.47 6.89
CA ARG A 96 -13.57 -20.66 6.12
C ARG A 96 -14.31 -19.36 5.80
N LYS A 97 -14.14 -18.35 6.68
CA LYS A 97 -14.77 -17.03 6.52
C LYS A 97 -14.05 -16.12 5.52
N TYR A 98 -12.75 -16.38 5.24
CA TYR A 98 -11.93 -15.44 4.48
C TYR A 98 -12.13 -15.61 2.97
N ARG A 99 -12.20 -14.46 2.31
CA ARG A 99 -12.20 -14.32 0.84
C ARG A 99 -11.20 -13.23 0.47
N TYR A 100 -10.54 -13.42 -0.68
CA TYR A 100 -9.51 -12.48 -1.13
C TYR A 100 -9.92 -11.84 -2.43
N MET A 101 -9.84 -10.52 -2.48
CA MET A 101 -10.26 -9.72 -3.62
C MET A 101 -9.36 -8.49 -3.74
N PRO A 102 -8.40 -8.50 -4.68
CA PRO A 102 -7.54 -7.35 -4.91
C PRO A 102 -8.35 -6.08 -5.17
N THR A 103 -7.89 -4.98 -4.61
CA THR A 103 -8.47 -3.66 -4.86
C THR A 103 -8.16 -3.23 -6.29
N GLY A 104 -9.12 -2.60 -6.96
CA GLY A 104 -8.93 -1.96 -8.27
C GLY A 104 -9.07 -0.45 -8.18
N ILE A 105 -8.40 0.25 -9.08
CA ILE A 105 -8.48 1.71 -9.19
C ILE A 105 -8.76 2.14 -10.63
N ILE A 106 -9.18 3.39 -10.81
CA ILE A 106 -9.17 4.06 -12.12
C ILE A 106 -7.70 4.35 -12.45
N GLY A 107 -7.25 3.97 -13.65
CA GLY A 107 -5.88 4.23 -14.09
C GLY A 107 -5.54 5.72 -14.04
N CYS A 108 -4.34 6.03 -13.58
CA CYS A 108 -3.86 7.38 -13.38
C CYS A 108 -3.24 7.96 -14.65
N THR A 109 -3.25 9.27 -14.76
CA THR A 109 -2.56 10.02 -15.83
C THR A 109 -1.78 11.17 -15.22
N ALA A 110 -0.58 11.42 -15.74
CA ALA A 110 0.19 12.61 -15.39
C ALA A 110 -0.45 13.85 -16.03
N LYS A 111 -0.54 14.95 -15.29
CA LYS A 111 -1.03 16.25 -15.79
C LYS A 111 0.06 17.02 -16.53
N VAL A 112 1.31 16.71 -16.22
CA VAL A 112 2.50 17.36 -16.76
C VAL A 112 3.40 16.27 -17.35
N SER A 113 4.00 16.54 -18.52
CA SER A 113 4.94 15.60 -19.12
C SER A 113 6.19 15.38 -18.26
N ARG A 114 6.86 14.24 -18.46
CA ARG A 114 8.12 13.92 -17.81
C ARG A 114 9.17 15.01 -17.98
N GLU A 115 9.32 15.49 -19.24
CA GLU A 115 10.30 16.50 -19.61
C GLU A 115 10.03 17.84 -18.94
N GLU A 116 8.76 18.27 -18.93
CA GLU A 116 8.36 19.52 -18.29
C GLU A 116 8.47 19.46 -16.78
N TYR A 117 8.08 18.32 -16.16
CA TYR A 117 8.18 18.14 -14.72
C TYR A 117 9.65 18.17 -14.27
N ARG A 118 10.55 17.45 -14.96
CA ARG A 118 11.99 17.48 -14.70
C ARG A 118 12.58 18.89 -14.85
N LYS A 119 12.22 19.60 -15.91
CA LYS A 119 12.64 20.98 -16.14
C LYS A 119 12.22 21.92 -15.00
N ARG A 120 11.00 21.76 -14.49
CA ARG A 120 10.44 22.56 -13.36
C ARG A 120 11.30 22.44 -12.10
N TYR A 121 11.85 21.26 -11.85
CA TYR A 121 12.66 20.99 -10.67
C TYR A 121 14.18 20.95 -10.95
N GLY A 122 14.62 21.43 -12.10
CA GLY A 122 16.03 21.52 -12.43
C GLY A 122 16.73 20.16 -12.63
N ILE A 123 15.98 19.12 -12.96
CA ILE A 123 16.50 17.76 -13.14
C ILE A 123 16.93 17.57 -14.61
N PRO A 124 18.18 17.17 -14.88
CA PRO A 124 18.61 16.83 -16.25
C PRO A 124 17.75 15.72 -16.86
N GLN A 125 17.52 15.80 -18.19
CA GLN A 125 16.66 14.82 -18.85
C GLN A 125 17.26 13.41 -18.89
N ASP A 126 18.58 13.29 -18.87
CA ASP A 126 19.35 12.05 -18.79
C ASP A 126 19.63 11.55 -17.38
N ALA A 127 19.20 12.30 -16.35
CA ALA A 127 19.33 11.89 -14.96
C ALA A 127 18.46 10.65 -14.66
N PHE A 128 18.96 9.77 -13.78
CA PHE A 128 18.19 8.67 -13.22
C PHE A 128 17.43 9.16 -12.00
N VAL A 129 16.11 9.10 -12.05
CA VAL A 129 15.22 9.67 -11.05
C VAL A 129 14.50 8.57 -10.26
N ILE A 130 14.67 8.58 -8.97
CA ILE A 130 14.01 7.71 -8.00
C ILE A 130 12.88 8.51 -7.35
N SER A 131 11.68 7.97 -7.31
CA SER A 131 10.55 8.64 -6.67
C SER A 131 9.99 7.89 -5.47
N TYR A 132 9.38 8.67 -4.59
CA TYR A 132 8.59 8.22 -3.45
C TYR A 132 7.41 9.16 -3.25
N ALA A 133 6.25 8.60 -2.87
CA ALA A 133 5.10 9.39 -2.45
C ALA A 133 4.43 8.73 -1.25
N GLY A 134 4.42 9.41 -0.12
CA GLY A 134 3.85 8.88 1.11
C GLY A 134 4.18 9.71 2.35
N ARG A 135 3.65 9.28 3.50
CA ARG A 135 3.96 9.90 4.79
C ARG A 135 5.41 9.62 5.19
N HIS A 136 6.09 10.63 5.73
CA HIS A 136 7.48 10.53 6.20
C HIS A 136 7.54 9.95 7.62
N ASN A 137 7.21 8.67 7.77
CA ASN A 137 7.17 8.00 9.07
C ASN A 137 7.78 6.59 9.03
N GLU A 138 7.89 5.98 10.21
CA GLU A 138 8.48 4.65 10.43
C GLU A 138 7.76 3.55 9.63
N ILE A 139 6.42 3.51 9.69
CA ILE A 139 5.61 2.47 9.03
C ILE A 139 5.82 2.49 7.51
N LYS A 140 5.99 3.69 6.93
CA LYS A 140 6.26 3.87 5.50
C LYS A 140 7.74 3.73 5.14
N GLY A 141 8.61 3.38 6.10
CA GLY A 141 10.02 3.10 5.89
C GLY A 141 10.82 4.32 5.41
N TYR A 142 10.39 5.54 5.78
CA TYR A 142 11.04 6.76 5.29
C TYR A 142 12.50 6.88 5.74
N ALA A 143 12.85 6.35 6.93
CA ALA A 143 14.23 6.29 7.39
C ALA A 143 15.12 5.43 6.47
N ASP A 144 14.59 4.34 5.95
CA ASP A 144 15.30 3.46 5.02
C ASP A 144 15.42 4.08 3.64
N LEU A 145 14.42 4.83 3.17
CA LEU A 145 14.52 5.64 1.97
C LEU A 145 15.67 6.66 2.08
N LYS A 146 15.82 7.34 3.23
CA LYS A 146 16.93 8.27 3.47
C LYS A 146 18.28 7.57 3.40
N LYS A 147 18.45 6.41 4.03
CA LYS A 147 19.69 5.62 3.94
C LYS A 147 20.02 5.24 2.50
N LEU A 148 19.01 4.84 1.69
CA LEU A 148 19.19 4.61 0.26
C LEU A 148 19.63 5.89 -0.46
N GLY A 149 19.05 7.03 -0.11
CA GLY A 149 19.44 8.34 -0.63
C GLY A 149 20.91 8.66 -0.34
N GLU A 150 21.36 8.53 0.92
CA GLU A 150 22.76 8.77 1.33
C GLU A 150 23.77 7.91 0.54
N ILE A 151 23.37 6.71 0.13
CA ILE A 151 24.24 5.82 -0.66
C ILE A 151 24.20 6.20 -2.14
N LEU A 152 23.01 6.38 -2.72
CA LEU A 152 22.80 6.51 -4.16
C LEU A 152 23.13 7.91 -4.68
N LEU A 153 22.97 8.98 -3.88
CA LEU A 153 23.29 10.36 -4.22
C LEU A 153 24.82 10.62 -4.35
N LYS A 154 25.66 9.68 -3.96
CA LYS A 154 27.09 9.71 -4.30
C LYS A 154 27.31 9.68 -5.81
N ASN A 155 26.35 9.17 -6.58
CA ASN A 155 26.34 9.26 -8.03
C ASN A 155 25.65 10.56 -8.47
N LYS A 156 26.40 11.47 -9.07
CA LYS A 156 25.95 12.82 -9.47
C LYS A 156 24.83 12.83 -10.52
N ASN A 157 24.53 11.71 -11.17
CA ASN A 157 23.43 11.58 -12.13
C ASN A 157 22.21 10.85 -11.53
N VAL A 158 22.08 10.81 -10.19
CA VAL A 158 20.93 10.26 -9.48
C VAL A 158 20.20 11.38 -8.75
N TYR A 159 18.89 11.41 -8.87
CA TYR A 159 17.99 12.35 -8.22
C TYR A 159 16.89 11.61 -7.47
N PHE A 160 16.45 12.18 -6.36
CA PHE A 160 15.24 11.73 -5.66
C PHE A 160 14.17 12.79 -5.79
N LEU A 161 12.95 12.36 -6.16
CA LEU A 161 11.72 13.16 -6.15
C LEU A 161 10.80 12.62 -5.08
N ILE A 162 10.57 13.39 -4.04
CA ILE A 162 9.86 12.97 -2.83
C ILE A 162 8.61 13.80 -2.65
N ALA A 163 7.45 13.14 -2.56
CA ALA A 163 6.19 13.78 -2.21
C ALA A 163 5.66 13.27 -0.88
N GLY A 164 5.14 14.16 -0.07
CA GLY A 164 4.54 13.85 1.22
C GLY A 164 4.75 14.97 2.23
N LYS A 165 4.15 14.82 3.40
CA LYS A 165 4.35 15.77 4.49
C LYS A 165 5.58 15.35 5.28
N GLU A 166 6.52 16.28 5.48
CA GLU A 166 7.74 16.08 6.26
C GLU A 166 7.45 16.02 7.78
N GLU A 167 6.67 15.04 8.18
CA GLU A 167 6.31 14.78 9.57
C GLU A 167 6.10 13.27 9.80
N PRO A 168 6.66 12.73 10.89
CA PRO A 168 7.58 13.35 11.87
C PRO A 168 9.04 13.45 11.39
N MET A 169 9.36 12.93 10.20
CA MET A 169 10.72 12.89 9.66
C MET A 169 10.91 13.91 8.53
N THR A 170 12.06 14.57 8.51
CA THR A 170 12.47 15.47 7.43
C THR A 170 13.35 14.74 6.40
N GLY A 171 13.43 15.30 5.20
CA GLY A 171 14.27 14.81 4.12
C GLY A 171 15.77 14.93 4.36
N LEU A 172 16.57 14.64 3.31
CA LEU A 172 18.02 14.84 3.31
C LEU A 172 18.37 16.26 2.84
N THR A 173 19.47 16.80 3.35
CA THR A 173 20.04 18.06 2.89
C THR A 173 21.01 17.77 1.74
N ASP A 174 20.48 17.57 0.52
CA ASP A 174 21.25 17.35 -0.71
C ASP A 174 20.48 18.00 -1.88
N ASN A 175 21.21 18.63 -2.81
CA ASN A 175 20.59 19.30 -3.96
C ASN A 175 19.88 18.34 -4.94
N HIS A 176 20.20 17.07 -4.90
CA HIS A 176 19.57 16.03 -5.73
C HIS A 176 18.45 15.26 -4.97
N TRP A 177 18.23 15.59 -3.70
CA TRP A 177 17.09 15.15 -2.92
C TRP A 177 16.03 16.24 -2.90
N ILE A 178 15.00 16.10 -3.74
CA ILE A 178 14.03 17.16 -3.99
C ILE A 178 12.74 16.84 -3.26
N GLU A 179 12.48 17.55 -2.16
CA GLU A 179 11.23 17.48 -1.42
C GLU A 179 10.20 18.39 -2.09
N ILE A 180 9.12 17.77 -2.59
CA ILE A 180 8.00 18.50 -3.20
C ILE A 180 6.99 18.94 -2.13
N GLY A 181 7.02 18.27 -0.97
CA GLY A 181 6.00 18.42 0.05
C GLY A 181 4.69 17.73 -0.34
N TRP A 182 3.61 18.12 0.29
CA TRP A 182 2.29 17.61 -0.06
C TRP A 182 1.83 18.15 -1.43
N THR A 183 1.36 17.26 -2.28
CA THR A 183 0.93 17.60 -3.65
C THR A 183 -0.41 16.98 -4.01
N ASN A 184 -1.19 17.68 -4.84
CA ASN A 184 -2.42 17.18 -5.49
C ASN A 184 -2.14 16.47 -6.83
N ASP A 185 -0.87 16.38 -7.23
CA ASP A 185 -0.45 15.76 -8.48
C ASP A 185 0.77 14.84 -8.25
N PRO A 186 0.61 13.76 -7.49
CA PRO A 186 1.67 12.78 -7.33
C PRO A 186 1.95 12.03 -8.64
N HIS A 187 0.97 11.94 -9.54
CA HIS A 187 1.08 11.17 -10.77
C HIS A 187 2.09 11.77 -11.74
N SER A 188 2.18 13.11 -11.85
CA SER A 188 3.21 13.76 -12.66
C SER A 188 4.61 13.56 -12.07
N LEU A 189 4.74 13.56 -10.74
CA LEU A 189 5.98 13.23 -10.06
C LEU A 189 6.43 11.79 -10.38
N ILE A 190 5.51 10.83 -10.23
CA ILE A 190 5.76 9.41 -10.49
C ILE A 190 6.13 9.19 -11.95
N ALA A 191 5.39 9.77 -12.89
CA ALA A 191 5.65 9.67 -14.32
C ALA A 191 7.00 10.31 -14.74
N ALA A 192 7.49 11.29 -13.98
CA ALA A 192 8.80 11.90 -14.21
C ALA A 192 9.97 11.03 -13.73
N SER A 193 9.72 9.94 -13.00
CA SER A 193 10.76 9.06 -12.46
C SER A 193 11.09 7.87 -13.37
N ASP A 194 12.19 7.18 -13.05
CA ASP A 194 12.62 5.94 -13.69
C ASP A 194 12.26 4.73 -12.86
N VAL A 195 12.18 4.91 -11.53
CA VAL A 195 11.81 3.88 -10.57
C VAL A 195 11.10 4.52 -9.38
N PHE A 196 10.10 3.83 -8.85
CA PHE A 196 9.43 4.17 -7.60
C PHE A 196 9.95 3.26 -6.47
N VAL A 197 10.19 3.80 -5.29
CA VAL A 197 10.61 3.00 -4.12
C VAL A 197 9.48 2.98 -3.10
N LEU A 198 9.12 1.77 -2.65
CA LEU A 198 8.09 1.55 -1.63
C LEU A 198 8.72 0.81 -0.43
N PRO A 199 9.32 1.53 0.53
CA PRO A 199 10.16 0.96 1.58
C PRO A 199 9.37 0.60 2.85
N ASN A 200 8.09 0.31 2.74
CA ASN A 200 7.21 0.07 3.87
C ASN A 200 7.75 -0.99 4.83
N HIS A 201 7.64 -0.74 6.13
CA HIS A 201 7.86 -1.77 7.16
C HIS A 201 6.60 -2.61 7.39
N GLU A 202 5.44 -1.99 7.26
CA GLU A 202 4.14 -2.67 7.31
C GLU A 202 3.22 -2.13 6.21
N THR A 203 2.53 -3.01 5.52
CA THR A 203 1.52 -2.60 4.53
C THR A 203 0.38 -3.61 4.43
N TYR A 204 -0.83 -3.07 4.24
CA TYR A 204 -2.03 -3.86 3.97
C TYR A 204 -2.19 -4.13 2.47
N PHE A 205 -2.41 -3.05 1.70
CA PHE A 205 -2.46 -3.07 0.23
C PHE A 205 -2.43 -1.60 -0.24
N ASP A 206 -1.25 -1.09 -0.54
CA ASP A 206 -1.08 0.33 -0.80
C ASP A 206 -1.65 0.76 -2.15
N LEU A 207 -2.59 1.70 -2.13
CA LEU A 207 -3.18 2.24 -3.35
C LEU A 207 -2.15 2.98 -4.20
N ILE A 208 -1.16 3.64 -3.58
CA ILE A 208 -0.08 4.30 -4.32
C ILE A 208 0.68 3.32 -5.22
N LEU A 209 0.82 2.05 -4.81
CA LEU A 209 1.43 1.03 -5.66
C LEU A 209 0.62 0.82 -6.94
N LEU A 210 -0.71 0.70 -6.83
CA LEU A 210 -1.58 0.57 -8.00
C LEU A 210 -1.51 1.80 -8.92
N GLU A 211 -1.42 3.00 -8.33
CA GLU A 211 -1.24 4.24 -9.09
C GLU A 211 0.07 4.22 -9.90
N VAL A 212 1.17 3.79 -9.27
CA VAL A 212 2.49 3.62 -9.92
C VAL A 212 2.43 2.60 -11.05
N LEU A 213 1.79 1.45 -10.80
CA LEU A 213 1.62 0.39 -11.82
C LEU A 213 0.78 0.87 -13.00
N SER A 214 -0.25 1.68 -12.75
CA SER A 214 -1.08 2.26 -13.81
C SER A 214 -0.34 3.23 -14.72
N LEU A 215 0.78 3.78 -14.24
CA LEU A 215 1.69 4.65 -15.01
C LEU A 215 2.85 3.88 -15.66
N GLY A 216 2.92 2.56 -15.46
CA GLY A 216 3.97 1.71 -16.03
C GLY A 216 5.37 1.99 -15.46
N ILE A 217 5.47 2.50 -14.25
CA ILE A 217 6.77 2.80 -13.62
C ILE A 217 7.28 1.57 -12.87
N PRO A 218 8.54 1.15 -13.08
CA PRO A 218 9.18 0.10 -12.30
C PRO A 218 9.19 0.40 -10.80
N VAL A 219 9.05 -0.64 -9.98
CA VAL A 219 8.96 -0.51 -8.53
C VAL A 219 10.00 -1.38 -7.83
N VAL A 220 10.66 -0.80 -6.83
CA VAL A 220 11.48 -1.53 -5.85
C VAL A 220 10.77 -1.44 -4.51
N MET A 221 10.29 -2.56 -3.99
CA MET A 221 9.44 -2.60 -2.81
C MET A 221 9.93 -3.60 -1.76
N SER A 222 9.73 -3.27 -0.50
CA SER A 222 9.99 -4.17 0.63
C SER A 222 9.10 -5.40 0.56
N ARG A 223 9.64 -6.55 0.96
CA ARG A 223 8.90 -7.83 1.01
C ARG A 223 8.11 -7.92 2.31
N THR A 224 7.04 -7.14 2.44
CA THR A 224 6.18 -7.07 3.62
C THR A 224 4.71 -7.02 3.25
N GLY A 225 3.85 -7.62 4.05
CA GLY A 225 2.40 -7.59 3.92
C GLY A 225 1.92 -7.72 2.47
N GLY A 226 0.96 -6.89 2.08
CA GLY A 226 0.35 -6.90 0.75
C GLY A 226 1.31 -6.69 -0.44
N ASN A 227 2.53 -6.18 -0.23
CA ASN A 227 3.53 -6.11 -1.30
C ASN A 227 3.90 -7.50 -1.83
N LYS A 228 3.92 -8.53 -0.97
CA LYS A 228 4.24 -9.92 -1.35
C LYS A 228 3.26 -10.49 -2.38
N TYR A 229 2.02 -10.01 -2.39
CA TYR A 229 1.01 -10.44 -3.36
C TYR A 229 1.48 -10.26 -4.81
N PHE A 230 2.27 -9.23 -5.08
CA PHE A 230 2.73 -8.91 -6.44
C PHE A 230 3.86 -9.82 -6.95
N GLU A 231 4.48 -10.65 -6.09
CA GLU A 231 5.53 -11.61 -6.48
C GLU A 231 5.01 -12.66 -7.48
N GLN A 232 3.74 -13.04 -7.39
CA GLN A 232 3.14 -14.05 -8.27
C GLN A 232 3.16 -13.66 -9.75
N PHE A 233 3.16 -12.35 -10.05
CA PHE A 233 3.14 -11.86 -11.42
C PHE A 233 4.50 -11.93 -12.12
N LYS A 234 5.60 -12.11 -11.38
CA LYS A 234 6.97 -12.27 -11.89
C LYS A 234 7.39 -11.23 -12.93
N GLN A 235 6.95 -9.98 -12.75
CA GLN A 235 7.22 -8.88 -13.67
C GLN A 235 8.66 -8.39 -13.56
N PRO A 236 9.40 -8.20 -14.68
CA PRO A 236 10.80 -7.76 -14.66
C PRO A 236 11.00 -6.40 -13.98
N GLY A 237 10.01 -5.51 -14.10
CA GLY A 237 10.03 -4.18 -13.49
C GLY A 237 9.58 -4.13 -12.03
N LEU A 238 9.19 -5.27 -11.41
CA LEU A 238 8.87 -5.36 -9.99
C LEU A 238 10.00 -6.07 -9.25
N LYS A 239 10.65 -5.38 -8.33
CA LYS A 239 11.76 -5.89 -7.54
C LYS A 239 11.38 -5.89 -6.07
N PHE A 240 11.65 -6.99 -5.39
CA PHE A 240 11.37 -7.18 -3.98
C PHE A 240 12.67 -7.31 -3.20
N TYR A 241 12.69 -6.74 -1.99
CA TYR A 241 13.88 -6.78 -1.16
C TYR A 241 13.54 -7.05 0.32
N ASN A 242 14.49 -7.65 1.03
CA ASN A 242 14.45 -7.83 2.49
C ASN A 242 15.49 -6.94 3.18
N THR A 243 16.52 -6.50 2.48
CA THR A 243 17.60 -5.68 3.03
C THR A 243 17.83 -4.43 2.18
N LEU A 244 18.36 -3.37 2.79
CA LEU A 244 18.70 -2.13 2.06
C LEU A 244 19.74 -2.36 0.96
N GLU A 245 20.65 -3.33 1.14
CA GLU A 245 21.62 -3.70 0.12
C GLU A 245 20.93 -4.32 -1.11
N GLU A 246 19.94 -5.20 -0.89
CA GLU A 246 19.11 -5.74 -1.97
C GLU A 246 18.31 -4.64 -2.67
N ALA A 247 17.74 -3.69 -1.90
CA ALA A 247 17.01 -2.55 -2.47
C ALA A 247 17.91 -1.70 -3.37
N LYS A 248 19.11 -1.35 -2.88
CA LYS A 248 20.12 -0.61 -3.65
C LYS A 248 20.47 -1.35 -4.96
N ASN A 249 20.74 -2.67 -4.86
CA ASN A 249 21.13 -3.47 -6.02
C ASN A 249 19.99 -3.54 -7.04
N SER A 250 18.75 -3.72 -6.60
CA SER A 250 17.55 -3.71 -7.46
C SER A 250 17.35 -2.38 -8.18
N ILE A 251 17.57 -1.25 -7.50
CA ILE A 251 17.54 0.08 -8.12
C ILE A 251 18.61 0.21 -9.20
N LEU A 252 19.84 -0.24 -8.89
CA LEU A 252 20.96 -0.18 -9.83
C LEU A 252 20.78 -1.15 -11.04
N GLU A 253 20.10 -2.29 -10.85
CA GLU A 253 19.72 -3.17 -11.95
C GLU A 253 18.76 -2.46 -12.92
N ILE A 254 17.71 -1.80 -12.40
CA ILE A 254 16.78 -1.02 -13.22
C ILE A 254 17.53 0.10 -13.94
N LYS A 255 18.43 0.80 -13.26
CA LYS A 255 19.27 1.87 -13.86
C LYS A 255 20.12 1.38 -15.02
N LYS A 256 20.63 0.14 -14.95
CA LYS A 256 21.50 -0.47 -15.97
C LYS A 256 20.73 -1.23 -17.06
N MET A 257 19.43 -1.37 -16.91
CA MET A 257 18.60 -2.12 -17.85
C MET A 257 18.66 -1.47 -19.23
N PRO A 258 18.93 -2.25 -20.31
CA PRO A 258 18.90 -1.74 -21.67
C PRO A 258 17.56 -1.09 -22.01
N ALA A 259 17.55 -0.03 -22.81
CA ALA A 259 16.36 0.76 -23.10
C ALA A 259 15.17 -0.08 -23.61
N LEU A 260 15.43 -1.07 -24.46
CA LEU A 260 14.39 -1.97 -24.97
C LEU A 260 13.80 -2.85 -23.87
N GLU A 261 14.64 -3.43 -23.03
CA GLU A 261 14.20 -4.26 -21.91
C GLU A 261 13.40 -3.45 -20.87
N LEU A 262 13.83 -2.21 -20.61
CA LEU A 262 13.11 -1.31 -19.73
C LEU A 262 11.74 -0.93 -20.30
N TYR A 263 11.68 -0.68 -21.62
CA TYR A 263 10.42 -0.42 -22.31
C TYR A 263 9.47 -1.63 -22.18
N ASP A 264 9.95 -2.83 -22.46
CA ASP A 264 9.16 -4.06 -22.34
C ASP A 264 8.70 -4.32 -20.92
N ALA A 265 9.57 -4.06 -19.92
CA ALA A 265 9.19 -4.16 -18.51
C ALA A 265 8.07 -3.21 -18.14
N LYS A 266 8.12 -1.95 -18.62
CA LYS A 266 7.04 -0.96 -18.41
C LYS A 266 5.73 -1.38 -19.08
N GLN A 267 5.78 -1.92 -20.31
CA GLN A 267 4.56 -2.40 -20.98
C GLN A 267 3.93 -3.57 -20.23
N LYS A 268 4.72 -4.52 -19.74
CA LYS A 268 4.23 -5.65 -18.95
C LYS A 268 3.60 -5.22 -17.62
N ILE A 269 4.13 -4.18 -16.96
CA ILE A 269 3.50 -3.58 -15.77
C ILE A 269 2.11 -3.01 -16.12
N LEU A 270 2.01 -2.27 -17.23
CA LEU A 270 0.75 -1.70 -17.70
C LEU A 270 -0.29 -2.78 -18.06
N GLU A 271 0.14 -3.85 -18.73
CA GLU A 271 -0.71 -5.00 -19.05
C GLU A 271 -1.23 -5.65 -17.78
N MET A 272 -0.35 -6.00 -16.85
CA MET A 272 -0.73 -6.56 -15.55
C MET A 272 -1.73 -5.66 -14.81
N PHE A 273 -1.50 -4.33 -14.78
CA PHE A 273 -2.44 -3.40 -14.16
C PHE A 273 -3.82 -3.46 -14.81
N ARG A 274 -3.87 -3.45 -16.15
CA ARG A 274 -5.15 -3.49 -16.90
C ARG A 274 -5.91 -4.79 -16.70
N GLU A 275 -5.21 -5.90 -16.58
CA GLU A 275 -5.80 -7.22 -16.41
C GLU A 275 -6.30 -7.47 -14.99
N GLU A 276 -5.61 -6.93 -13.95
CA GLU A 276 -5.83 -7.35 -12.57
C GLU A 276 -6.39 -6.24 -11.66
N PHE A 277 -6.05 -4.95 -11.90
CA PHE A 277 -6.21 -3.90 -10.91
C PHE A 277 -7.09 -2.72 -11.36
N THR A 278 -7.86 -2.87 -12.42
CA THR A 278 -8.84 -1.86 -12.83
C THR A 278 -10.13 -1.95 -12.00
N VAL A 279 -10.90 -0.86 -11.98
CA VAL A 279 -12.23 -0.83 -11.33
C VAL A 279 -13.16 -1.87 -11.94
N GLU A 280 -13.08 -2.10 -13.25
CA GLU A 280 -13.86 -3.11 -13.95
C GLU A 280 -13.53 -4.53 -13.49
N GLN A 281 -12.25 -4.82 -13.31
CA GLN A 281 -11.82 -6.12 -12.79
C GLN A 281 -12.22 -6.31 -11.33
N PHE A 282 -12.07 -5.26 -10.52
CA PHE A 282 -12.55 -5.25 -9.14
C PHE A 282 -14.07 -5.53 -9.08
N ALA A 283 -14.86 -4.87 -9.92
CA ALA A 283 -16.31 -5.08 -9.97
C ALA A 283 -16.68 -6.52 -10.36
N LYS A 284 -15.99 -7.10 -11.34
CA LYS A 284 -16.19 -8.52 -11.73
C LYS A 284 -15.87 -9.46 -10.56
N ASN A 285 -14.75 -9.26 -9.89
CA ASN A 285 -14.33 -10.05 -8.74
C ASN A 285 -15.32 -9.90 -7.57
N TYR A 286 -15.81 -8.69 -7.33
CA TYR A 286 -16.82 -8.42 -6.31
C TYR A 286 -18.11 -9.20 -6.58
N VAL A 287 -18.65 -9.09 -7.79
CA VAL A 287 -19.88 -9.81 -8.18
C VAL A 287 -19.70 -11.32 -8.03
N ARG A 288 -18.56 -11.86 -8.47
CA ARG A 288 -18.25 -13.30 -8.35
C ARG A 288 -18.24 -13.72 -6.87
N ILE A 289 -17.49 -13.04 -6.01
CA ILE A 289 -17.37 -13.39 -4.58
C ILE A 289 -18.72 -13.26 -3.86
N ILE A 290 -19.47 -12.20 -4.13
CA ILE A 290 -20.79 -12.00 -3.50
C ILE A 290 -21.79 -13.06 -3.97
N SER A 291 -21.73 -13.48 -5.24
CA SER A 291 -22.58 -14.56 -5.77
C SER A 291 -22.21 -15.92 -5.14
N GLU A 292 -20.93 -16.23 -5.01
CA GLU A 292 -20.45 -17.43 -4.30
C GLU A 292 -20.94 -17.46 -2.85
N ILE A 293 -20.79 -16.32 -2.14
CA ILE A 293 -21.31 -16.19 -0.78
C ILE A 293 -22.83 -16.36 -0.72
N ALA A 294 -23.57 -15.82 -1.68
CA ALA A 294 -25.03 -15.90 -1.69
C ALA A 294 -25.54 -17.34 -1.90
N THR A 295 -24.84 -18.11 -2.72
CA THR A 295 -25.23 -19.49 -3.09
C THR A 295 -24.76 -20.56 -2.11
N ASN A 296 -23.72 -20.31 -1.32
CA ASN A 296 -23.27 -21.24 -0.29
C ASN A 296 -24.35 -21.36 0.80
N ASN A 297 -24.95 -22.52 0.89
CA ASN A 297 -25.96 -22.88 1.90
C ASN A 297 -25.27 -23.66 3.05
N ASP A 298 -24.31 -23.03 3.75
CA ASP A 298 -23.74 -23.59 4.98
C ASP A 298 -24.53 -23.15 6.21
#